data_0083146693ff43187112c657994e5066
#
_entry.id   0083146693ff43187112c657994e5066
#
_cell.length_a   1.000
_cell.length_b   1.000
_cell.length_c   1.000
_cell.angle_alpha   90.00
_cell.angle_beta   90.00
_cell.angle_gamma   90.00
#
_symmetry.space_group_name_H-M   'P 1'
#
loop_
_entity.id
_entity.type
_entity.pdbx_description
1 polymer ?
#
loop_
_entity_poly.entity_id
_entity_poly.type
_entity_poly.pdbx_seq_one_letter_code
_entity_poly.pdbx_strand_id
1 'polypeptide(L)'
;MALIKSTLQMELMGYFAGYASDPMKPGKDIAKAYKNYLLMGMNAGGFKATAVTTAQPTGMGIGGVFAQQLPVGAAIGSQIAGQLTTMALSFMSGQQIGPPVAAPSHTPQLIQLFSGPQPAGMAFAKELAGILDTWTKTWVVSGLIPGAPPVPFSGPLS
;
A
#
# COMPACT_ATOMS: atom_id res chain seq x y z
N MET A 1 17.69 2.51 0.55
CA MET A 1 17.09 1.54 1.51
C MET A 1 16.06 0.76 0.72
N ALA A 2 15.98 -0.53 0.94
CA ALA A 2 15.03 -1.37 0.23
C ALA A 2 13.69 -1.44 0.99
N LEU A 3 12.62 -1.74 0.26
CA LEU A 3 11.32 -2.08 0.84
C LEU A 3 11.45 -3.33 1.73
N ILE A 4 11.18 -3.18 3.02
CA ILE A 4 11.35 -4.26 4.01
C ILE A 4 9.96 -4.76 4.44
N LYS A 5 9.52 -5.89 3.88
CA LYS A 5 8.25 -6.54 4.19
C LYS A 5 8.03 -6.76 5.69
N SER A 6 9.08 -7.15 6.43
CA SER A 6 8.97 -7.40 7.87
C SER A 6 8.59 -6.15 8.67
N THR A 7 9.00 -4.95 8.23
CA THR A 7 8.59 -3.70 8.89
C THR A 7 7.10 -3.45 8.71
N LEU A 8 6.59 -3.58 7.48
CA LEU A 8 5.15 -3.47 7.22
C LEU A 8 4.36 -4.51 8.03
N GLN A 9 4.84 -5.75 8.07
CA GLN A 9 4.22 -6.82 8.82
C GLN A 9 4.17 -6.52 10.31
N MET A 10 5.26 -6.05 10.92
CA MET A 10 5.32 -5.71 12.35
C MET A 10 4.37 -4.56 12.69
N GLU A 11 4.32 -3.51 11.88
CA GLU A 11 3.38 -2.40 12.11
C GLU A 11 1.93 -2.87 12.05
N LEU A 12 1.54 -3.63 11.01
CA LEU A 12 0.19 -4.16 10.88
C LEU A 12 -0.16 -5.12 12.03
N MET A 13 0.76 -5.99 12.44
CA MET A 13 0.55 -6.88 13.58
C MET A 13 0.32 -6.09 14.87
N GLY A 14 1.08 -5.02 15.09
CA GLY A 14 0.87 -4.13 16.25
C GLY A 14 -0.50 -3.48 16.26
N TYR A 15 -1.01 -3.06 15.10
CA TYR A 15 -2.34 -2.46 15.00
C TYR A 15 -3.48 -3.48 15.15
N PHE A 16 -3.31 -4.70 14.65
CA PHE A 16 -4.32 -5.77 14.74
C PHE A 16 -4.19 -6.66 15.98
N ALA A 17 -3.24 -6.38 16.89
CA ALA A 17 -3.11 -7.11 18.15
C ALA A 17 -4.21 -6.80 19.17
N GLY A 18 -4.93 -5.69 18.99
CA GLY A 18 -6.01 -5.24 19.88
C GLY A 18 -7.34 -5.08 19.16
N TYR A 19 -8.42 -5.03 19.95
CA TYR A 19 -9.75 -4.69 19.44
C TYR A 19 -9.86 -3.17 19.24
N ALA A 20 -10.35 -2.76 18.08
CA ALA A 20 -10.67 -1.36 17.80
C ALA A 20 -12.17 -1.12 17.97
N SER A 21 -12.55 -0.23 18.88
CA SER A 21 -13.95 0.19 19.08
C SER A 21 -14.43 1.14 17.97
N ASP A 22 -13.50 1.88 17.33
CA ASP A 22 -13.80 2.76 16.20
C ASP A 22 -13.60 1.98 14.89
N PRO A 23 -14.66 1.75 14.07
CA PRO A 23 -14.56 1.03 12.80
C PRO A 23 -13.69 1.74 11.77
N MET A 24 -13.47 3.06 11.92
CA MET A 24 -12.58 3.83 11.05
C MET A 24 -11.10 3.60 11.36
N LYS A 25 -10.77 3.17 12.58
CA LYS A 25 -9.40 3.02 13.04
C LYS A 25 -8.59 2.01 12.21
N PRO A 26 -9.07 0.78 11.94
CA PRO A 26 -8.32 -0.18 11.14
C PRO A 26 -7.92 0.35 9.75
N GLY A 27 -8.80 1.09 9.09
CA GLY A 27 -8.51 1.71 7.80
C GLY A 27 -7.38 2.74 7.88
N LYS A 28 -7.42 3.61 8.88
CA LYS A 28 -6.37 4.61 9.14
C LYS A 28 -5.03 3.94 9.46
N ASP A 29 -5.06 2.87 10.24
CA ASP A 29 -3.88 2.11 10.64
C ASP A 29 -3.23 1.39 9.44
N ILE A 30 -4.04 0.77 8.57
CA ILE A 30 -3.56 0.15 7.31
C ILE A 30 -2.87 1.19 6.43
N ALA A 31 -3.53 2.31 6.17
CA ALA A 31 -2.98 3.36 5.32
C ALA A 31 -1.71 3.98 5.90
N LYS A 32 -1.64 4.14 7.22
CA LYS A 32 -0.45 4.64 7.92
C LYS A 32 0.72 3.67 7.81
N ALA A 33 0.52 2.39 8.12
CA ALA A 33 1.56 1.36 8.01
C ALA A 33 2.07 1.25 6.58
N TYR A 34 1.15 1.25 5.61
CA TYR A 34 1.53 1.17 4.21
C TYR A 34 2.27 2.43 3.72
N LYS A 35 1.86 3.63 4.16
CA LYS A 35 2.63 4.86 3.91
C LYS A 35 4.06 4.76 4.43
N ASN A 36 4.23 4.35 5.69
CA ASN A 36 5.55 4.22 6.30
C ASN A 36 6.44 3.25 5.51
N TYR A 37 5.87 2.12 5.09
CA TYR A 37 6.55 1.15 4.24
C TYR A 37 6.96 1.74 2.89
N LEU A 38 6.07 2.45 2.19
CA LEU A 38 6.36 3.09 0.90
C LEU A 38 7.47 4.15 1.01
N LEU A 39 7.52 4.88 2.12
CA LEU A 39 8.54 5.91 2.36
C LEU A 39 9.95 5.33 2.59
N MET A 40 10.09 4.02 2.79
CA MET A 40 11.39 3.34 2.81
C MET A 40 11.90 2.99 1.41
N GLY A 41 11.04 3.03 0.39
CA GLY A 41 11.36 2.63 -0.97
C GLY A 41 12.33 3.56 -1.69
N MET A 42 12.99 2.98 -2.70
CA MET A 42 13.82 3.71 -3.66
C MET A 42 13.37 3.36 -5.07
N ASN A 43 13.39 4.34 -5.98
CA ASN A 43 13.13 4.10 -7.39
C ASN A 43 14.36 3.52 -8.11
N ALA A 44 14.20 3.07 -9.35
CA ALA A 44 15.26 2.48 -10.14
C ALA A 44 16.44 3.43 -10.43
N GLY A 45 16.25 4.75 -10.30
CA GLY A 45 17.32 5.75 -10.37
C GLY A 45 18.11 5.92 -9.07
N GLY A 46 17.78 5.18 -8.01
CA GLY A 46 18.44 5.27 -6.70
C GLY A 46 17.93 6.40 -5.80
N PHE A 47 16.84 7.07 -6.15
CA PHE A 47 16.28 8.16 -5.37
C PHE A 47 15.22 7.64 -4.39
N LYS A 48 15.28 8.14 -3.15
CA LYS A 48 14.36 7.78 -2.08
C LYS A 48 12.94 8.30 -2.33
N ALA A 49 11.98 7.58 -1.79
CA ALA A 49 10.62 8.07 -1.63
C ALA A 49 10.59 9.40 -0.85
N THR A 50 9.76 10.33 -1.29
CA THR A 50 9.65 11.67 -0.69
C THR A 50 8.28 11.92 -0.08
N ALA A 51 7.23 11.40 -0.68
CA ALA A 51 5.86 11.60 -0.19
C ALA A 51 4.90 10.50 -0.65
N VAL A 52 3.83 10.34 0.13
CA VAL A 52 2.58 9.65 -0.23
C VAL A 52 1.45 10.55 0.25
N THR A 53 0.85 11.32 -0.65
CA THR A 53 0.00 12.47 -0.26
C THR A 53 -1.42 12.06 0.11
N THR A 54 -1.93 10.96 -0.43
CA THR A 54 -3.32 10.51 -0.21
C THR A 54 -3.50 9.49 0.92
N ALA A 55 -2.48 9.26 1.76
CA ALA A 55 -2.57 8.25 2.82
C ALA A 55 -3.72 8.50 3.82
N GLN A 56 -3.95 9.76 4.19
CA GLN A 56 -5.05 10.10 5.10
C GLN A 56 -6.43 9.87 4.48
N PRO A 57 -6.77 10.41 3.30
CA PRO A 57 -8.06 10.10 2.67
C PRO A 57 -8.24 8.63 2.34
N THR A 58 -7.18 7.91 1.94
CA THR A 58 -7.22 6.46 1.74
C THR A 58 -7.59 5.72 3.04
N GLY A 59 -6.98 6.10 4.16
CA GLY A 59 -7.31 5.51 5.47
C GLY A 59 -8.76 5.74 5.88
N MET A 60 -9.29 6.92 5.60
CA MET A 60 -10.70 7.24 5.82
C MET A 60 -11.62 6.42 4.89
N GLY A 61 -11.25 6.29 3.61
CA GLY A 61 -11.97 5.48 2.64
C GLY A 61 -12.04 3.99 3.05
N ILE A 62 -10.92 3.40 3.43
CA ILE A 62 -10.87 2.01 3.92
C ILE A 62 -11.69 1.87 5.22
N GLY A 63 -11.55 2.81 6.16
CA GLY A 63 -12.34 2.83 7.38
C GLY A 63 -13.85 2.90 7.09
N GLY A 64 -14.24 3.72 6.12
CA GLY A 64 -15.63 3.79 5.65
C GLY A 64 -16.16 2.48 5.09
N VAL A 65 -15.31 1.72 4.37
CA VAL A 65 -15.67 0.37 3.90
C VAL A 65 -15.95 -0.57 5.08
N PHE A 66 -15.13 -0.56 6.11
CA PHE A 66 -15.36 -1.37 7.32
C PHE A 66 -16.61 -0.94 8.10
N ALA A 67 -16.94 0.35 8.09
CA ALA A 67 -18.13 0.88 8.75
C ALA A 67 -19.45 0.54 8.03
N GLN A 68 -19.42 0.21 6.75
CA GLN A 68 -20.61 -0.01 5.92
C GLN A 68 -21.32 -1.35 6.16
N GLN A 69 -20.85 -2.23 7.03
CA GLN A 69 -21.43 -3.56 7.26
C GLN A 69 -21.80 -4.30 5.95
N LEU A 70 -20.94 -4.24 4.96
CA LEU A 70 -21.17 -4.89 3.67
C LEU A 70 -21.22 -6.41 3.86
N PRO A 71 -22.28 -7.09 3.35
CA PRO A 71 -22.46 -8.51 3.59
C PRO A 71 -21.52 -9.41 2.77
N VAL A 72 -20.77 -8.84 1.81
CA VAL A 72 -19.96 -9.61 0.86
C VAL A 72 -18.51 -9.21 0.93
N GLY A 73 -17.65 -10.12 1.39
CA GLY A 73 -16.21 -9.91 1.52
C GLY A 73 -15.52 -9.53 0.20
N ALA A 74 -16.04 -10.02 -0.96
CA ALA A 74 -15.53 -9.63 -2.27
C ALA A 74 -15.69 -8.13 -2.54
N ALA A 75 -16.81 -7.53 -2.14
CA ALA A 75 -17.04 -6.09 -2.27
C ALA A 75 -16.08 -5.29 -1.39
N ILE A 76 -15.85 -5.75 -0.16
CA ILE A 76 -14.87 -5.15 0.77
C ILE A 76 -13.47 -5.18 0.13
N GLY A 77 -13.01 -6.33 -0.30
CA GLY A 77 -11.68 -6.49 -0.92
C GLY A 77 -11.49 -5.62 -2.15
N SER A 78 -12.50 -5.53 -3.02
CA SER A 78 -12.47 -4.70 -4.22
C SER A 78 -12.40 -3.19 -3.89
N GLN A 79 -13.19 -2.72 -2.92
CA GLN A 79 -13.18 -1.31 -2.52
C GLN A 79 -11.86 -0.93 -1.86
N ILE A 80 -11.33 -1.78 -0.98
CA ILE A 80 -10.02 -1.55 -0.36
C ILE A 80 -8.91 -1.52 -1.43
N ALA A 81 -8.94 -2.41 -2.41
CA ALA A 81 -8.00 -2.39 -3.52
C ALA A 81 -8.04 -1.07 -4.30
N GLY A 82 -9.23 -0.53 -4.57
CA GLY A 82 -9.40 0.78 -5.21
C GLY A 82 -8.77 1.92 -4.38
N GLN A 83 -9.02 1.94 -3.08
CA GLN A 83 -8.43 2.94 -2.18
C GLN A 83 -6.90 2.85 -2.14
N LEU A 84 -6.34 1.65 -2.07
CA LEU A 84 -4.89 1.43 -2.08
C LEU A 84 -4.26 1.80 -3.42
N THR A 85 -4.95 1.56 -4.55
CA THR A 85 -4.51 2.01 -5.88
C THR A 85 -4.43 3.53 -5.95
N THR A 86 -5.42 4.25 -5.41
CA THR A 86 -5.37 5.71 -5.31
C THR A 86 -4.18 6.18 -4.49
N MET A 87 -3.87 5.50 -3.39
CA MET A 87 -2.70 5.80 -2.59
C MET A 87 -1.39 5.55 -3.36
N ALA A 88 -1.31 4.44 -4.11
CA ALA A 88 -0.17 4.12 -4.96
C ALA A 88 0.14 5.23 -5.97
N LEU A 89 -0.90 5.75 -6.63
CA LEU A 89 -0.76 6.81 -7.62
C LEU A 89 -0.29 8.15 -7.02
N SER A 90 -0.39 8.32 -5.71
CA SER A 90 0.11 9.50 -4.99
C SER A 90 1.55 9.37 -4.49
N PHE A 91 2.19 8.22 -4.73
CA PHE A 91 3.58 8.00 -4.38
C PHE A 91 4.51 8.92 -5.18
N MET A 92 5.46 9.52 -4.48
CA MET A 92 6.49 10.39 -5.07
C MET A 92 7.87 9.97 -4.57
N SER A 93 8.85 10.01 -5.47
CA SER A 93 10.26 9.81 -5.17
C SER A 93 11.11 10.87 -5.88
N GLY A 94 12.36 11.02 -5.47
CA GLY A 94 13.26 12.00 -6.10
C GLY A 94 13.40 11.74 -7.60
N GLN A 95 13.40 12.80 -8.40
CA GLN A 95 13.58 12.78 -9.87
C GLN A 95 12.53 11.96 -10.65
N GLN A 96 11.42 11.59 -10.00
CA GLN A 96 10.30 10.90 -10.63
C GLN A 96 9.53 11.85 -11.56
N ILE A 97 9.09 11.33 -12.71
CA ILE A 97 8.22 12.03 -13.66
C ILE A 97 6.88 11.31 -13.71
N GLY A 98 5.83 11.97 -13.23
CA GLY A 98 4.47 11.43 -13.18
C GLY A 98 4.26 10.38 -12.08
N PRO A 99 3.04 9.89 -11.92
CA PRO A 99 2.71 8.85 -10.95
C PRO A 99 3.36 7.50 -11.34
N PRO A 100 3.56 6.59 -10.37
CA PRO A 100 3.99 5.24 -10.69
C PRO A 100 2.92 4.50 -11.50
N VAL A 101 3.34 3.59 -12.37
CA VAL A 101 2.44 2.65 -13.02
C VAL A 101 2.22 1.47 -12.07
N ALA A 102 1.04 1.43 -11.47
CA ALA A 102 0.64 0.40 -10.49
C ALA A 102 -0.53 -0.39 -11.05
N ALA A 103 -0.27 -1.55 -11.64
CA ALA A 103 -1.32 -2.45 -12.11
C ALA A 103 -2.13 -3.00 -10.91
N PRO A 104 -3.46 -3.18 -11.03
CA PRO A 104 -4.32 -3.61 -9.91
C PRO A 104 -4.23 -5.11 -9.63
N SER A 105 -3.04 -5.70 -9.71
CA SER A 105 -2.80 -7.15 -9.53
C SER A 105 -3.07 -7.65 -8.11
N HIS A 106 -3.14 -6.77 -7.13
CA HIS A 106 -3.48 -7.08 -5.74
C HIS A 106 -4.98 -7.27 -5.49
N THR A 107 -5.84 -6.83 -6.42
CA THR A 107 -7.30 -6.87 -6.24
C THR A 107 -7.82 -8.29 -6.01
N PRO A 108 -7.49 -9.32 -6.82
CA PRO A 108 -7.99 -10.67 -6.57
C PRO A 108 -7.51 -11.25 -5.24
N GLN A 109 -6.29 -10.95 -4.82
CA GLN A 109 -5.75 -11.42 -3.54
C GLN A 109 -6.47 -10.76 -2.35
N LEU A 110 -6.79 -9.45 -2.44
CA LEU A 110 -7.59 -8.77 -1.41
C LEU A 110 -9.02 -9.28 -1.37
N ILE A 111 -9.63 -9.53 -2.53
CA ILE A 111 -10.95 -10.17 -2.61
C ILE A 111 -10.92 -11.53 -1.90
N GLN A 112 -9.93 -12.34 -2.16
CA GLN A 112 -9.76 -13.66 -1.52
C GLN A 112 -9.56 -13.52 -0.01
N LEU A 113 -8.70 -12.60 0.44
CA LEU A 113 -8.43 -12.35 1.86
C LEU A 113 -9.70 -11.97 2.62
N PHE A 114 -10.57 -11.14 2.04
CA PHE A 114 -11.81 -10.69 2.70
C PHE A 114 -13.01 -11.59 2.47
N SER A 115 -12.97 -12.52 1.51
CA SER A 115 -14.06 -13.46 1.22
C SER A 115 -13.92 -14.79 1.97
N GLY A 116 -12.72 -15.13 2.42
CA GLY A 116 -12.42 -16.35 3.15
C GLY A 116 -12.73 -16.24 4.65
N PRO A 117 -12.58 -17.35 5.40
CA PRO A 117 -12.63 -17.31 6.84
C PRO A 117 -11.52 -16.37 7.34
N GLN A 118 -11.91 -15.39 8.16
CA GLN A 118 -10.95 -14.38 8.63
C GLN A 118 -9.93 -15.03 9.59
N PRO A 119 -8.64 -15.00 9.26
CA PRO A 119 -7.62 -15.47 10.17
C PRO A 119 -7.52 -14.58 11.40
N ALA A 120 -6.92 -15.07 12.48
CA ALA A 120 -6.63 -14.24 13.65
C ALA A 120 -5.84 -12.98 13.24
N GLY A 121 -6.02 -11.87 13.96
CA GLY A 121 -5.52 -10.55 13.57
C GLY A 121 -4.04 -10.50 13.16
N MET A 122 -3.17 -11.29 13.82
CA MET A 122 -1.75 -11.39 13.46
C MET A 122 -1.54 -12.12 12.12
N ALA A 123 -2.30 -13.19 11.85
CA ALA A 123 -2.23 -13.92 10.59
C ALA A 123 -2.79 -13.07 9.44
N PHE A 124 -3.90 -12.36 9.67
CA PHE A 124 -4.44 -11.39 8.73
C PHE A 124 -3.41 -10.30 8.37
N ALA A 125 -2.75 -9.72 9.36
CA ALA A 125 -1.71 -8.72 9.16
C ALA A 125 -0.54 -9.23 8.29
N LYS A 126 -0.13 -10.48 8.52
CA LYS A 126 0.93 -11.14 7.76
C LYS A 126 0.54 -11.33 6.28
N GLU A 127 -0.67 -11.80 6.03
CA GLU A 127 -1.19 -12.00 4.67
C GLU A 127 -1.35 -10.67 3.95
N LEU A 128 -1.97 -9.67 4.59
CA LEU A 128 -2.10 -8.33 4.04
C LEU A 128 -0.74 -7.71 3.70
N ALA A 129 0.24 -7.80 4.61
CA ALA A 129 1.60 -7.33 4.34
C ALA A 129 2.23 -8.04 3.14
N GLY A 130 1.99 -9.34 2.99
CA GLY A 130 2.46 -10.12 1.85
C GLY A 130 1.89 -9.65 0.52
N ILE A 131 0.59 -9.41 0.47
CA ILE A 131 -0.12 -8.91 -0.71
C ILE A 131 0.42 -7.52 -1.10
N LEU A 132 0.52 -6.61 -0.14
CA LEU A 132 0.98 -5.24 -0.38
C LEU A 132 2.45 -5.18 -0.81
N ASP A 133 3.34 -5.95 -0.18
CA ASP A 133 4.76 -6.01 -0.54
C ASP A 133 4.94 -6.55 -1.97
N THR A 134 4.29 -7.66 -2.29
CA THR A 134 4.36 -8.26 -3.62
C THR A 134 3.85 -7.31 -4.69
N TRP A 135 2.71 -6.67 -4.44
CA TRP A 135 2.14 -5.70 -5.36
C TRP A 135 3.03 -4.48 -5.56
N THR A 136 3.53 -3.87 -4.48
CA THR A 136 4.38 -2.68 -4.54
C THR A 136 5.65 -2.91 -5.37
N LYS A 137 6.24 -4.08 -5.27
CA LYS A 137 7.42 -4.46 -6.05
C LYS A 137 7.16 -4.63 -7.55
N THR A 138 5.90 -4.65 -7.98
CA THR A 138 5.53 -4.64 -9.41
C THR A 138 5.36 -3.22 -9.97
N TRP A 139 5.37 -2.18 -9.13
CA TRP A 139 5.20 -0.81 -9.63
C TRP A 139 6.39 -0.39 -10.47
N VAL A 140 6.12 0.33 -11.54
CA VAL A 140 7.15 0.93 -12.38
C VAL A 140 7.16 2.43 -12.14
N VAL A 141 8.32 2.93 -11.70
CA VAL A 141 8.58 4.35 -11.49
C VAL A 141 9.59 4.81 -12.52
N SER A 142 9.27 5.90 -13.21
CA SER A 142 10.10 6.48 -14.27
C SER A 142 10.55 7.89 -13.92
N GLY A 143 11.70 8.30 -14.40
CA GLY A 143 12.23 9.64 -14.17
C GLY A 143 13.51 9.93 -14.95
N LEU A 144 14.20 10.99 -14.57
CA LEU A 144 15.45 11.43 -15.19
C LEU A 144 16.54 11.62 -14.13
N ILE A 145 17.67 10.96 -14.31
CA ILE A 145 18.89 11.25 -13.53
C ILE A 145 19.48 12.55 -14.04
N PRO A 146 19.69 13.56 -13.17
CA PRO A 146 20.30 14.81 -13.59
C PRO A 146 21.69 14.62 -14.22
N GLY A 147 21.94 15.30 -15.32
CA GLY A 147 23.20 15.24 -16.06
C GLY A 147 23.07 16.02 -17.35
N ALA A 148 24.17 16.12 -18.13
CA ALA A 148 24.16 16.74 -19.43
C ALA A 148 24.72 15.75 -20.48
N PRO A 149 23.89 15.00 -21.21
CA PRO A 149 22.41 14.99 -21.19
C PRO A 149 21.82 14.23 -20.00
N PRO A 150 20.55 14.50 -19.60
CA PRO A 150 19.89 13.73 -18.55
C PRO A 150 19.65 12.29 -19.00
N VAL A 151 19.79 11.35 -18.07
CA VAL A 151 19.65 9.91 -18.34
C VAL A 151 18.30 9.41 -17.82
N PRO A 152 17.42 8.88 -18.68
CA PRO A 152 16.15 8.32 -18.23
C PRO A 152 16.35 7.05 -17.43
N PHE A 153 15.50 6.83 -16.42
CA PHE A 153 15.37 5.57 -15.72
C PHE A 153 13.91 5.12 -15.70
N SER A 154 13.70 3.82 -15.67
CA SER A 154 12.40 3.20 -15.47
C SER A 154 12.62 1.82 -14.86
N GLY A 155 11.89 1.51 -13.80
CA GLY A 155 12.02 0.21 -13.16
C GLY A 155 11.18 0.08 -11.89
N PRO A 156 11.24 -1.11 -11.27
CA PRO A 156 10.47 -1.40 -10.07
C PRO A 156 10.93 -0.57 -8.88
N LEU A 157 10.03 -0.43 -7.91
CA LEU A 157 10.33 0.12 -6.60
C LEU A 157 11.05 -0.95 -5.76
N SER A 158 12.09 -0.54 -5.03
CA SER A 158 12.90 -1.43 -4.19
C SER A 158 13.03 -0.92 -2.75
#